data_e163a0f37a0021b4be5e9aa23badc1f3
#
_entry.id   e163a0f37a0021b4be5e9aa23badc1f3
#
_cell.length_a   1.000
_cell.length_b   1.000
_cell.length_c   1.000
_cell.angle_alpha   90.00
_cell.angle_beta   90.00
_cell.angle_gamma   90.00
#
_symmetry.space_group_name_H-M   'P 1'
#
loop_
_entity.id
_entity.type
_entity.pdbx_description
1 polymer ?
#
loop_
_entity_poly.entity_id
_entity_poly.type
_entity_poly.pdbx_seq_one_letter_code
_entity_poly.pdbx_strand_id
1 'polypeptide(L)'
;VNTIDYKTLAYKGQLFGKIKISVVSTGKYVMPYFLADFLKMHPGVELEMDVTNKNKVVKSMQNNEVDFALVSILPDKMKVEKIDLMQNKLFLVGNMEEDFTKKKKIEDILQNRPLLFRENGSGTRQTMERFIVQQDFKISKRMELTSNEAVKQAILAGLGYSIMPLIGIRKEIQNKDLQIIPLKGLPIKTDWSLIWVKGKNHNPAALAYLDYLKKEKEAIIHSKFSWYETM
;
A
#
# COMPACT_ATOMS: atom_id res chain seq x y z
N VAL A 1 25.85 -16.33 -22.50
CA VAL A 1 25.17 -15.65 -23.62
C VAL A 1 24.63 -14.29 -23.16
N ASN A 2 23.94 -14.22 -22.02
CA ASN A 2 23.30 -12.98 -21.54
C ASN A 2 24.27 -11.81 -21.23
N THR A 3 25.51 -12.07 -20.81
CA THR A 3 26.47 -11.02 -20.42
C THR A 3 27.05 -10.25 -21.60
N ILE A 4 27.08 -10.87 -22.79
CA ILE A 4 27.60 -10.22 -24.02
C ILE A 4 26.53 -9.29 -24.61
N ASP A 5 25.27 -9.68 -24.56
CA ASP A 5 24.15 -8.86 -25.02
C ASP A 5 24.02 -7.57 -24.22
N TYR A 6 24.19 -7.62 -22.89
CA TYR A 6 24.18 -6.43 -22.03
C TYR A 6 25.28 -5.41 -22.39
N LYS A 7 26.49 -5.87 -22.71
CA LYS A 7 27.61 -4.98 -23.09
C LYS A 7 27.39 -4.33 -24.46
N THR A 8 26.83 -5.05 -25.41
CA THR A 8 26.58 -4.54 -26.77
C THR A 8 25.45 -3.53 -26.80
N LEU A 9 24.44 -3.68 -25.92
CA LEU A 9 23.28 -2.80 -25.82
C LEU A 9 23.60 -1.53 -25.01
N ALA A 10 24.48 -1.61 -24.01
CA ALA A 10 25.00 -0.44 -23.28
C ALA A 10 25.77 0.51 -24.22
N TYR A 11 26.36 0.00 -25.30
CA TYR A 11 27.04 0.79 -26.34
C TYR A 11 26.08 1.70 -27.15
N LYS A 12 24.77 1.41 -27.13
CA LYS A 12 23.71 2.22 -27.79
C LYS A 12 23.08 3.27 -26.90
N GLY A 13 23.56 3.50 -25.68
CA GLY A 13 23.02 4.48 -24.75
C GLY A 13 21.65 4.08 -24.14
N GLN A 14 21.24 2.82 -24.34
CA GLN A 14 19.99 2.31 -23.75
C GLN A 14 20.23 1.71 -22.38
N LEU A 15 19.30 1.98 -21.46
CA LEU A 15 19.32 1.41 -20.11
C LEU A 15 18.75 -0.01 -20.15
N PHE A 16 19.50 -0.96 -19.56
CA PHE A 16 19.12 -2.36 -19.43
C PHE A 16 19.29 -2.82 -17.99
N GLY A 17 18.57 -3.84 -17.64
CA GLY A 17 18.69 -4.50 -16.35
C GLY A 17 17.35 -4.94 -15.81
N LYS A 18 17.34 -5.37 -14.56
CA LYS A 18 16.13 -5.82 -13.86
C LYS A 18 15.97 -5.02 -12.58
N ILE A 19 14.75 -4.61 -12.32
CA ILE A 19 14.34 -4.01 -11.03
C ILE A 19 13.41 -5.01 -10.33
N LYS A 20 13.77 -5.37 -9.10
CA LYS A 20 12.97 -6.25 -8.25
C LYS A 20 12.36 -5.45 -7.12
N ILE A 21 11.04 -5.50 -6.98
CA ILE A 21 10.30 -4.74 -5.98
C ILE A 21 9.33 -5.67 -5.24
N SER A 22 9.34 -5.63 -3.90
CA SER A 22 8.29 -6.25 -3.10
C SER A 22 7.38 -5.19 -2.51
N VAL A 23 6.07 -5.33 -2.69
CA VAL A 23 5.10 -4.34 -2.26
C VAL A 23 4.08 -4.93 -1.30
N VAL A 24 3.68 -4.16 -0.29
CA VAL A 24 2.58 -4.57 0.57
C VAL A 24 1.27 -4.61 -0.22
N SER A 25 0.34 -5.45 0.21
CA SER A 25 -0.90 -5.79 -0.51
C SER A 25 -1.66 -4.58 -1.10
N THR A 26 -1.70 -3.45 -0.41
CA THR A 26 -2.33 -2.22 -0.91
C THR A 26 -1.42 -1.39 -1.83
N GLY A 27 -0.13 -1.65 -1.81
CA GLY A 27 0.86 -1.00 -2.68
C GLY A 27 0.64 -1.31 -4.18
N LYS A 28 -0.09 -2.39 -4.50
CA LYS A 28 -0.50 -2.72 -5.88
C LYS A 28 -1.36 -1.63 -6.54
N TYR A 29 -2.05 -0.80 -5.75
CA TYR A 29 -2.84 0.32 -6.26
C TYR A 29 -2.02 1.60 -6.47
N VAL A 30 -0.77 1.62 -6.01
CA VAL A 30 0.12 2.78 -6.01
C VAL A 30 1.33 2.55 -6.91
N MET A 31 2.10 1.50 -6.65
CA MET A 31 3.41 1.28 -7.26
C MET A 31 3.41 1.24 -8.80
N PRO A 32 2.44 0.60 -9.49
CA PRO A 32 2.42 0.57 -10.95
C PRO A 32 2.40 1.95 -11.61
N TYR A 33 1.74 2.93 -10.98
CA TYR A 33 1.69 4.30 -11.51
C TYR A 33 3.03 5.03 -11.43
N PHE A 34 3.84 4.74 -10.41
CA PHE A 34 5.18 5.29 -10.28
C PHE A 34 6.22 4.59 -11.16
N LEU A 35 5.90 3.41 -11.70
CA LEU A 35 6.77 2.63 -12.58
C LEU A 35 6.47 2.82 -14.07
N ALA A 36 5.20 3.06 -14.41
CA ALA A 36 4.69 2.92 -15.78
C ALA A 36 5.48 3.74 -16.81
N ASP A 37 5.69 5.02 -16.56
CA ASP A 37 6.34 5.90 -17.55
C ASP A 37 7.85 5.68 -17.59
N PHE A 38 8.49 5.35 -16.47
CA PHE A 38 9.89 4.93 -16.45
C PHE A 38 10.13 3.69 -17.32
N LEU A 39 9.30 2.67 -17.19
CA LEU A 39 9.43 1.44 -17.98
C LEU A 39 9.15 1.66 -19.48
N LYS A 40 8.24 2.57 -19.82
CA LYS A 40 8.02 2.97 -21.22
C LYS A 40 9.22 3.69 -21.82
N MET A 41 9.90 4.56 -21.05
CA MET A 41 11.11 5.25 -21.47
C MET A 41 12.32 4.31 -21.60
N HIS A 42 12.30 3.22 -20.83
CA HIS A 42 13.42 2.26 -20.76
C HIS A 42 12.95 0.83 -21.06
N PRO A 43 12.61 0.51 -22.32
CA PRO A 43 12.06 -0.81 -22.69
C PRO A 43 13.03 -1.99 -22.49
N GLY A 44 14.31 -1.72 -22.27
CA GLY A 44 15.32 -2.73 -21.91
C GLY A 44 15.36 -3.05 -20.40
N VAL A 45 14.55 -2.38 -19.58
CA VAL A 45 14.46 -2.66 -18.13
C VAL A 45 13.32 -3.63 -17.86
N GLU A 46 13.66 -4.77 -17.26
CA GLU A 46 12.69 -5.75 -16.78
C GLU A 46 12.21 -5.39 -15.37
N LEU A 47 10.93 -5.62 -15.10
CA LEU A 47 10.33 -5.50 -13.76
C LEU A 47 9.91 -6.85 -13.22
N GLU A 48 10.32 -7.14 -11.98
CA GLU A 48 9.77 -8.23 -11.16
C GLU A 48 9.14 -7.59 -9.91
N MET A 49 7.81 -7.69 -9.78
CA MET A 49 7.08 -7.09 -8.65
C MET A 49 6.28 -8.15 -7.92
N ASP A 50 6.63 -8.42 -6.67
CA ASP A 50 5.87 -9.28 -5.75
C ASP A 50 4.92 -8.46 -4.89
N VAL A 51 3.70 -8.97 -4.68
CA VAL A 51 2.65 -8.33 -3.87
C VAL A 51 2.29 -9.24 -2.71
N THR A 52 2.63 -8.81 -1.49
CA THR A 52 2.47 -9.66 -0.30
C THR A 52 2.17 -8.83 0.96
N ASN A 53 2.28 -9.42 2.16
CA ASN A 53 2.12 -8.67 3.41
C ASN A 53 3.44 -8.08 3.92
N LYS A 54 3.36 -7.15 4.90
CA LYS A 54 4.52 -6.43 5.43
C LYS A 54 5.63 -7.37 5.92
N ASN A 55 5.29 -8.44 6.63
CA ASN A 55 6.31 -9.35 7.18
C ASN A 55 7.10 -10.03 6.07
N LYS A 56 6.44 -10.48 5.00
CA LYS A 56 7.12 -11.10 3.84
C LYS A 56 7.94 -10.07 3.07
N VAL A 57 7.43 -8.85 2.88
CA VAL A 57 8.18 -7.75 2.27
C VAL A 57 9.46 -7.46 3.04
N VAL A 58 9.40 -7.37 4.37
CA VAL A 58 10.58 -7.14 5.21
C VAL A 58 11.57 -8.30 5.10
N LYS A 59 11.07 -9.55 5.05
CA LYS A 59 11.91 -10.73 4.89
C LYS A 59 12.64 -10.75 3.55
N SER A 60 11.99 -10.41 2.44
CA SER A 60 12.66 -10.34 1.13
C SER A 60 13.76 -9.27 1.10
N MET A 61 13.57 -8.14 1.79
CA MET A 61 14.63 -7.14 1.97
C MET A 61 15.80 -7.68 2.79
N GLN A 62 15.52 -8.37 3.92
CA GLN A 62 16.55 -8.97 4.79
C GLN A 62 17.40 -9.98 4.04
N ASN A 63 16.77 -10.77 3.16
CA ASN A 63 17.43 -11.77 2.33
C ASN A 63 18.10 -11.17 1.08
N ASN A 64 18.05 -9.84 0.89
CA ASN A 64 18.57 -9.14 -0.29
C ASN A 64 17.98 -9.66 -1.64
N GLU A 65 16.72 -10.11 -1.62
CA GLU A 65 16.01 -10.66 -2.79
C GLU A 65 15.46 -9.57 -3.71
N VAL A 66 15.27 -8.33 -3.20
CA VAL A 66 14.66 -7.21 -3.91
C VAL A 66 15.53 -5.96 -3.85
N ASP A 67 15.43 -5.10 -4.87
CA ASP A 67 16.09 -3.79 -4.88
C ASP A 67 15.37 -2.80 -3.98
N PHE A 68 14.05 -2.82 -4.03
CA PHE A 68 13.18 -1.91 -3.29
C PHE A 68 12.01 -2.63 -2.66
N ALA A 69 11.44 -1.98 -1.66
CA ALA A 69 10.15 -2.38 -1.11
C ALA A 69 9.22 -1.17 -0.95
N LEU A 70 7.92 -1.35 -1.19
CA LEU A 70 6.91 -0.34 -0.88
C LEU A 70 6.15 -0.76 0.39
N VAL A 71 6.19 0.10 1.39
CA VAL A 71 5.52 -0.12 2.68
C VAL A 71 4.76 1.13 3.13
N SER A 72 3.80 0.97 4.03
CA SER A 72 3.13 2.08 4.73
C SER A 72 3.49 2.17 6.21
N ILE A 73 4.29 1.22 6.70
CA ILE A 73 4.87 1.20 8.04
C ILE A 73 6.30 0.72 7.89
N LEU A 74 7.25 1.55 8.30
CA LEU A 74 8.67 1.21 8.24
C LEU A 74 9.00 0.00 9.13
N PRO A 75 10.01 -0.80 8.77
CA PRO A 75 10.50 -1.89 9.62
C PRO A 75 11.27 -1.36 10.82
N ASP A 76 10.94 -1.84 12.03
CA ASP A 76 11.52 -1.35 13.28
C ASP A 76 12.99 -1.79 13.49
N LYS A 77 13.38 -2.93 12.93
CA LYS A 77 14.68 -3.59 13.19
C LYS A 77 15.66 -3.52 12.01
N MET A 78 15.40 -2.67 11.03
CA MET A 78 16.25 -2.56 9.84
C MET A 78 16.56 -1.09 9.55
N LYS A 79 17.83 -0.78 9.32
CA LYS A 79 18.23 0.55 8.82
C LYS A 79 17.93 0.64 7.33
N VAL A 80 17.01 1.52 6.98
CA VAL A 80 16.59 1.74 5.60
C VAL A 80 16.78 3.19 5.19
N GLU A 81 16.99 3.38 3.89
CA GLU A 81 16.81 4.64 3.20
C GLU A 81 15.44 4.63 2.52
N LYS A 82 14.86 5.79 2.28
CA LYS A 82 13.49 5.89 1.75
C LYS A 82 13.26 7.10 0.86
N ILE A 83 12.25 6.97 0.00
CA ILE A 83 11.55 8.06 -0.66
C ILE A 83 10.08 7.94 -0.29
N ASP A 84 9.52 8.95 0.38
CA ASP A 84 8.09 9.02 0.64
C ASP A 84 7.38 9.41 -0.66
N LEU A 85 6.40 8.60 -1.06
CA LEU A 85 5.66 8.78 -2.31
C LEU A 85 4.42 9.63 -2.07
N MET A 86 3.49 9.15 -1.27
CA MET A 86 2.23 9.83 -0.99
C MET A 86 1.65 9.37 0.34
N GLN A 87 0.71 10.15 0.87
CA GLN A 87 0.00 9.79 2.10
C GLN A 87 -0.92 8.58 1.89
N ASN A 88 -0.96 7.70 2.88
CA ASN A 88 -1.92 6.60 2.98
C ASN A 88 -2.97 6.97 4.04
N LYS A 89 -4.25 6.99 3.65
CA LYS A 89 -5.37 7.33 4.53
C LYS A 89 -6.24 6.08 4.77
N LEU A 90 -6.45 5.73 6.03
CA LEU A 90 -7.29 4.58 6.41
C LEU A 90 -8.55 5.08 7.11
N PHE A 91 -9.70 4.58 6.67
CA PHE A 91 -11.02 4.93 7.17
C PHE A 91 -11.76 3.70 7.69
N LEU A 92 -12.69 3.90 8.63
CA LEU A 92 -13.68 2.89 8.95
C LEU A 92 -14.69 2.80 7.80
N VAL A 93 -14.92 1.59 7.32
CA VAL A 93 -15.73 1.30 6.12
C VAL A 93 -16.78 0.26 6.44
N GLY A 94 -18.00 0.49 5.96
CA GLY A 94 -19.13 -0.43 5.99
C GLY A 94 -19.85 -0.46 4.65
N ASN A 95 -20.79 -1.40 4.50
CA ASN A 95 -21.72 -1.40 3.38
C ASN A 95 -22.80 -0.32 3.55
N MET A 96 -23.70 -0.19 2.56
CA MET A 96 -24.75 0.84 2.56
C MET A 96 -26.03 0.44 3.29
N GLU A 97 -26.10 -0.76 3.90
CA GLU A 97 -27.32 -1.25 4.54
C GLU A 97 -27.67 -0.49 5.83
N GLU A 98 -26.69 0.08 6.51
CA GLU A 98 -26.91 0.85 7.74
C GLU A 98 -26.74 2.34 7.51
N ASP A 99 -27.72 3.11 8.03
CA ASP A 99 -27.70 4.58 8.00
C ASP A 99 -27.04 5.14 9.27
N PHE A 100 -25.81 5.61 9.14
CA PHE A 100 -25.04 6.23 10.22
C PHE A 100 -25.38 7.71 10.46
N THR A 101 -26.29 8.29 9.70
CA THR A 101 -26.76 9.67 9.93
C THR A 101 -27.72 9.77 11.12
N LYS A 102 -28.35 8.66 11.49
CA LYS A 102 -29.23 8.58 12.67
C LYS A 102 -28.37 8.26 13.90
N LYS A 103 -28.31 9.20 14.83
CA LYS A 103 -27.64 9.28 16.15
C LYS A 103 -27.44 7.99 16.99
N LYS A 104 -27.19 6.84 16.39
CA LYS A 104 -26.62 5.71 17.14
C LYS A 104 -25.14 6.03 17.36
N LYS A 105 -24.69 5.89 18.59
CA LYS A 105 -23.26 5.98 18.88
C LYS A 105 -22.53 4.95 18.04
N ILE A 106 -21.60 5.38 17.21
CA ILE A 106 -20.84 4.50 16.31
C ILE A 106 -20.11 3.42 17.12
N GLU A 107 -19.70 3.77 18.35
CA GLU A 107 -19.12 2.84 19.32
C GLU A 107 -20.06 1.66 19.64
N ASP A 108 -21.37 1.90 19.78
CA ASP A 108 -22.37 0.84 20.07
C ASP A 108 -22.49 -0.12 18.87
N ILE A 109 -22.33 0.40 17.65
CA ILE A 109 -22.37 -0.42 16.44
C ILE A 109 -21.12 -1.32 16.36
N LEU A 110 -19.95 -0.77 16.65
CA LEU A 110 -18.70 -1.51 16.66
C LEU A 110 -18.66 -2.60 17.74
N GLN A 111 -19.40 -2.41 18.85
CA GLN A 111 -19.54 -3.43 19.91
C GLN A 111 -20.44 -4.59 19.49
N ASN A 112 -21.41 -4.37 18.60
CA ASN A 112 -22.43 -5.36 18.25
C ASN A 112 -22.19 -6.05 16.91
N ARG A 113 -21.29 -5.54 16.08
CA ARG A 113 -20.98 -6.07 14.74
C ARG A 113 -19.56 -6.61 14.66
N PRO A 114 -19.31 -7.63 13.82
CA PRO A 114 -17.96 -8.13 13.59
C PRO A 114 -17.04 -7.06 13.01
N LEU A 115 -15.83 -6.98 13.54
CA LEU A 115 -14.75 -6.21 12.95
C LEU A 115 -13.84 -7.15 12.17
N LEU A 116 -13.65 -6.84 10.89
CA LEU A 116 -12.89 -7.65 9.93
C LEU A 116 -11.42 -7.21 9.92
N PHE A 117 -10.55 -8.15 10.24
CA PHE A 117 -9.11 -7.92 10.30
C PHE A 117 -8.41 -8.58 9.11
N ARG A 118 -7.30 -8.02 8.75
CA ARG A 118 -6.32 -8.70 7.92
C ARG A 118 -5.58 -9.75 8.74
N GLU A 119 -4.87 -10.63 8.05
CA GLU A 119 -4.01 -11.66 8.62
C GLU A 119 -2.87 -11.07 9.45
N ASN A 120 -2.29 -11.89 10.32
CA ASN A 120 -1.07 -11.53 11.05
C ASN A 120 0.07 -11.21 10.08
N GLY A 121 0.85 -10.16 10.37
CA GLY A 121 1.91 -9.65 9.49
C GLY A 121 1.45 -8.60 8.48
N SER A 122 0.16 -8.28 8.41
CA SER A 122 -0.37 -7.16 7.62
C SER A 122 -0.10 -5.81 8.29
N GLY A 123 0.45 -4.84 7.54
CA GLY A 123 0.61 -3.46 8.01
C GLY A 123 -0.73 -2.78 8.29
N THR A 124 -1.76 -3.03 7.48
CA THR A 124 -3.13 -2.51 7.71
C THR A 124 -3.68 -3.01 9.05
N ARG A 125 -3.54 -4.30 9.35
CA ARG A 125 -3.91 -4.85 10.65
C ARG A 125 -3.18 -4.18 11.80
N GLN A 126 -1.87 -4.04 11.71
CA GLN A 126 -1.05 -3.41 12.75
C GLN A 126 -1.51 -1.97 13.02
N THR A 127 -1.84 -1.22 11.98
CA THR A 127 -2.35 0.15 12.10
C THR A 127 -3.74 0.17 12.78
N MET A 128 -4.62 -0.71 12.36
CA MET A 128 -5.96 -0.85 12.91
C MET A 128 -5.95 -1.26 14.39
N GLU A 129 -5.13 -2.25 14.76
CA GLU A 129 -5.01 -2.70 16.15
C GLU A 129 -4.45 -1.61 17.07
N ARG A 130 -3.46 -0.84 16.61
CA ARG A 130 -2.96 0.33 17.37
C ARG A 130 -4.06 1.37 17.61
N PHE A 131 -4.83 1.68 16.59
CA PHE A 131 -5.93 2.64 16.70
C PHE A 131 -6.99 2.15 17.70
N ILE A 132 -7.40 0.89 17.64
CA ILE A 132 -8.38 0.28 18.56
C ILE A 132 -7.92 0.39 20.01
N VAL A 133 -6.65 0.08 20.26
CA VAL A 133 -6.05 0.18 21.60
C VAL A 133 -5.99 1.63 22.07
N GLN A 134 -5.57 2.56 21.20
CA GLN A 134 -5.48 3.98 21.54
C GLN A 134 -6.83 4.64 21.84
N GLN A 135 -7.90 4.15 21.23
CA GLN A 135 -9.27 4.65 21.43
C GLN A 135 -10.05 3.86 22.49
N ASP A 136 -9.44 2.84 23.10
CA ASP A 136 -10.07 1.93 24.08
C ASP A 136 -11.38 1.29 23.56
N PHE A 137 -11.42 0.93 22.26
CA PHE A 137 -12.60 0.30 21.68
C PHE A 137 -12.74 -1.15 22.10
N LYS A 138 -13.92 -1.48 22.65
CA LYS A 138 -14.29 -2.86 22.95
C LYS A 138 -14.81 -3.54 21.69
N ILE A 139 -14.15 -4.61 21.28
CA ILE A 139 -14.52 -5.41 20.11
C ILE A 139 -15.14 -6.72 20.57
N SER A 140 -16.40 -6.96 20.20
CA SER A 140 -17.12 -8.17 20.59
C SER A 140 -16.80 -9.38 19.71
N LYS A 141 -16.66 -9.16 18.40
CA LYS A 141 -16.43 -10.21 17.40
C LYS A 141 -15.32 -9.82 16.44
N ARG A 142 -14.44 -10.78 16.16
CA ARG A 142 -13.35 -10.63 15.18
C ARG A 142 -13.50 -11.67 14.08
N MET A 143 -13.26 -11.25 12.84
CA MET A 143 -13.06 -12.14 11.70
C MET A 143 -11.73 -11.83 11.05
N GLU A 144 -11.03 -12.82 10.54
CA GLU A 144 -9.73 -12.65 9.88
C GLU A 144 -9.79 -13.10 8.43
N LEU A 145 -9.26 -12.25 7.52
CA LEU A 145 -9.15 -12.53 6.10
C LEU A 145 -7.74 -12.16 5.58
N THR A 146 -7.27 -12.90 4.59
CA THR A 146 -5.85 -12.87 4.18
C THR A 146 -5.53 -11.89 3.06
N SER A 147 -6.50 -11.09 2.60
CA SER A 147 -6.24 -10.03 1.61
C SER A 147 -7.16 -8.83 1.80
N ASN A 148 -6.72 -7.64 1.34
CA ASN A 148 -7.59 -6.46 1.34
C ASN A 148 -8.84 -6.65 0.47
N GLU A 149 -8.71 -7.38 -0.63
CA GLU A 149 -9.84 -7.70 -1.50
C GLU A 149 -10.85 -8.59 -0.78
N ALA A 150 -10.40 -9.62 -0.07
CA ALA A 150 -11.29 -10.48 0.71
C ALA A 150 -12.02 -9.69 1.82
N VAL A 151 -11.33 -8.80 2.53
CA VAL A 151 -11.96 -7.91 3.52
C VAL A 151 -13.01 -7.02 2.85
N LYS A 152 -12.70 -6.42 1.71
CA LYS A 152 -13.64 -5.57 0.94
C LYS A 152 -14.89 -6.36 0.54
N GLN A 153 -14.74 -7.54 -0.02
CA GLN A 153 -15.86 -8.40 -0.41
C GLN A 153 -16.72 -8.82 0.80
N ALA A 154 -16.08 -9.09 1.93
CA ALA A 154 -16.81 -9.40 3.17
C ALA A 154 -17.63 -8.22 3.70
N ILE A 155 -17.11 -6.99 3.59
CA ILE A 155 -17.88 -5.77 3.94
C ILE A 155 -19.06 -5.59 2.99
N LEU A 156 -18.84 -5.73 1.67
CA LEU A 156 -19.90 -5.65 0.66
C LEU A 156 -21.02 -6.65 0.92
N ALA A 157 -20.66 -7.85 1.36
CA ALA A 157 -21.62 -8.90 1.75
C ALA A 157 -22.28 -8.68 3.12
N GLY A 158 -22.03 -7.56 3.82
CA GLY A 158 -22.67 -7.26 5.11
C GLY A 158 -22.09 -8.03 6.30
N LEU A 159 -20.93 -8.68 6.18
CA LEU A 159 -20.36 -9.48 7.28
C LEU A 159 -19.82 -8.63 8.44
N GLY A 160 -19.59 -7.34 8.24
CA GLY A 160 -19.09 -6.43 9.27
C GLY A 160 -18.35 -5.22 8.71
N TYR A 161 -17.49 -4.63 9.54
CA TYR A 161 -16.76 -3.40 9.26
C TYR A 161 -15.25 -3.63 9.29
N SER A 162 -14.49 -2.73 8.65
CA SER A 162 -13.03 -2.75 8.77
C SER A 162 -12.44 -1.34 8.64
N ILE A 163 -11.23 -1.16 9.14
CA ILE A 163 -10.42 0.02 8.82
C ILE A 163 -9.59 -0.32 7.59
N MET A 164 -9.89 0.37 6.48
CA MET A 164 -9.31 0.08 5.17
C MET A 164 -8.63 1.30 4.54
N PRO A 165 -7.55 1.08 3.78
CA PRO A 165 -6.94 2.14 2.98
C PRO A 165 -7.90 2.62 1.88
N LEU A 166 -8.13 3.93 1.81
CA LEU A 166 -9.00 4.58 0.82
C LEU A 166 -8.64 4.20 -0.63
N ILE A 167 -7.35 4.05 -0.92
CA ILE A 167 -6.85 3.73 -2.25
C ILE A 167 -7.43 2.43 -2.81
N GLY A 168 -7.81 1.49 -1.96
CA GLY A 168 -8.33 0.17 -2.35
C GLY A 168 -9.85 0.10 -2.51
N ILE A 169 -10.59 1.18 -2.18
CA ILE A 169 -12.05 1.18 -2.14
C ILE A 169 -12.69 2.33 -2.93
N ARG A 170 -11.90 3.03 -3.77
CA ARG A 170 -12.35 4.20 -4.52
C ARG A 170 -13.62 3.95 -5.33
N LYS A 171 -13.62 2.87 -6.10
CA LYS A 171 -14.74 2.54 -7.00
C LYS A 171 -16.01 2.25 -6.22
N GLU A 172 -15.90 1.49 -5.16
CA GLU A 172 -17.01 1.10 -4.30
C GLU A 172 -17.63 2.31 -3.58
N ILE A 173 -16.81 3.28 -3.16
CA ILE A 173 -17.30 4.55 -2.60
C ILE A 173 -18.00 5.39 -3.68
N GLN A 174 -17.42 5.49 -4.88
CA GLN A 174 -18.03 6.23 -6.00
C GLN A 174 -19.34 5.62 -6.45
N ASN A 175 -19.44 4.29 -6.48
CA ASN A 175 -20.64 3.54 -6.85
C ASN A 175 -21.69 3.51 -5.71
N LYS A 176 -21.35 3.96 -4.51
CA LYS A 176 -22.19 3.84 -3.31
C LYS A 176 -22.44 2.38 -2.89
N ASP A 177 -21.50 1.50 -3.15
CA ASP A 177 -21.52 0.12 -2.63
C ASP A 177 -20.98 0.05 -1.21
N LEU A 178 -20.03 0.94 -0.88
CA LEU A 178 -19.44 1.13 0.44
C LEU A 178 -19.59 2.58 0.91
N GLN A 179 -19.56 2.76 2.22
CA GLN A 179 -19.53 4.08 2.86
C GLN A 179 -18.37 4.21 3.84
N ILE A 180 -17.86 5.43 3.94
CA ILE A 180 -16.95 5.83 5.01
C ILE A 180 -17.78 6.19 6.23
N ILE A 181 -17.50 5.54 7.35
CA ILE A 181 -18.17 5.78 8.63
C ILE A 181 -17.33 6.79 9.41
N PRO A 182 -17.89 7.98 9.74
CA PRO A 182 -17.16 8.98 10.49
C PRO A 182 -16.90 8.47 11.92
N LEU A 183 -15.63 8.40 12.30
CA LEU A 183 -15.20 8.02 13.63
C LEU A 183 -14.09 8.95 14.10
N LYS A 184 -14.15 9.41 15.35
CA LYS A 184 -13.14 10.30 15.92
C LYS A 184 -11.75 9.64 15.85
N GLY A 185 -10.77 10.39 15.36
CA GLY A 185 -9.40 9.90 15.16
C GLY A 185 -9.14 9.27 13.80
N LEU A 186 -10.14 9.16 12.93
CA LEU A 186 -9.96 8.75 11.54
C LEU A 186 -10.03 9.96 10.58
N PRO A 187 -9.35 9.93 9.44
CA PRO A 187 -8.52 8.83 8.95
C PRO A 187 -7.20 8.67 9.70
N ILE A 188 -6.74 7.42 9.86
CA ILE A 188 -5.35 7.19 10.23
C ILE A 188 -4.48 7.51 9.03
N LYS A 189 -3.45 8.32 9.24
CA LYS A 189 -2.53 8.76 8.20
C LYS A 189 -1.16 8.12 8.40
N THR A 190 -0.63 7.51 7.36
CA THR A 190 0.75 7.00 7.25
C THR A 190 1.27 7.39 5.88
N ASP A 191 2.55 7.12 5.57
CA ASP A 191 3.11 7.41 4.25
C ASP A 191 3.43 6.13 3.49
N TRP A 192 3.09 6.10 2.19
CA TRP A 192 3.64 5.13 1.28
C TRP A 192 5.09 5.48 1.02
N SER A 193 6.01 4.63 1.47
CA SER A 193 7.44 4.83 1.31
C SER A 193 8.05 3.71 0.47
N LEU A 194 8.75 4.09 -0.59
CA LEU A 194 9.68 3.20 -1.26
C LEU A 194 10.97 3.16 -0.44
N ILE A 195 11.35 1.98 0.01
CA ILE A 195 12.48 1.79 0.92
C ILE A 195 13.49 0.79 0.37
N TRP A 196 14.75 0.89 0.81
CA TRP A 196 15.81 -0.08 0.57
C TRP A 196 16.77 -0.14 1.75
N VAL A 197 17.53 -1.22 1.84
CA VAL A 197 18.52 -1.40 2.92
C VAL A 197 19.60 -0.32 2.81
N LYS A 198 19.91 0.36 3.91
CA LYS A 198 20.96 1.39 3.92
C LYS A 198 22.29 0.82 3.45
N GLY A 199 22.94 1.50 2.50
CA GLY A 199 24.21 1.07 1.92
C GLY A 199 24.10 -0.04 0.87
N LYS A 200 22.89 -0.36 0.39
CA LYS A 200 22.70 -1.31 -0.71
C LYS A 200 23.33 -0.77 -2.01
N ASN A 201 24.14 -1.60 -2.64
CA ASN A 201 24.64 -1.34 -3.99
C ASN A 201 23.55 -1.65 -5.01
N HIS A 202 23.01 -0.62 -5.62
CA HIS A 202 22.00 -0.76 -6.67
C HIS A 202 22.65 -0.98 -8.04
N ASN A 203 21.98 -1.75 -8.89
CA ASN A 203 22.34 -1.87 -10.29
C ASN A 203 21.97 -0.58 -11.06
N PRO A 204 22.51 -0.36 -12.27
CA PRO A 204 22.27 0.88 -13.04
C PRO A 204 20.78 1.18 -13.30
N ALA A 205 19.94 0.16 -13.52
CA ALA A 205 18.50 0.35 -13.73
C ALA A 205 17.82 0.85 -12.46
N ALA A 206 18.17 0.30 -11.29
CA ALA A 206 17.64 0.73 -10.00
C ALA A 206 18.09 2.16 -9.64
N LEU A 207 19.34 2.54 -9.93
CA LEU A 207 19.82 3.91 -9.71
C LEU A 207 19.08 4.91 -10.61
N ALA A 208 18.94 4.60 -11.90
CA ALA A 208 18.20 5.44 -12.84
C ALA A 208 16.72 5.60 -12.43
N TYR A 209 16.11 4.53 -11.91
CA TYR A 209 14.76 4.60 -11.38
C TYR A 209 14.65 5.51 -10.15
N LEU A 210 15.59 5.45 -9.21
CA LEU A 210 15.60 6.37 -8.07
C LEU A 210 15.73 7.84 -8.50
N ASP A 211 16.57 8.13 -9.48
CA ASP A 211 16.74 9.49 -10.01
C ASP A 211 15.49 9.97 -10.76
N TYR A 212 14.87 9.10 -11.54
CA TYR A 212 13.58 9.36 -12.17
C TYR A 212 12.50 9.68 -11.11
N LEU A 213 12.39 8.83 -10.10
CA LEU A 213 11.37 8.98 -9.06
C LEU A 213 11.52 10.28 -8.28
N LYS A 214 12.76 10.70 -7.95
CA LYS A 214 13.01 11.97 -7.28
C LYS A 214 12.56 13.18 -8.12
N LYS A 215 12.63 13.10 -9.45
CA LYS A 215 12.24 14.18 -10.37
C LYS A 215 10.74 14.20 -10.64
N GLU A 216 10.16 13.03 -10.88
CA GLU A 216 8.80 12.91 -11.43
C GLU A 216 7.71 12.62 -10.40
N LYS A 217 8.08 12.32 -9.16
CA LYS A 217 7.15 11.91 -8.10
C LYS A 217 5.95 12.85 -7.96
N GLU A 218 6.18 14.15 -7.86
CA GLU A 218 5.11 15.13 -7.64
C GLU A 218 4.17 15.24 -8.87
N ALA A 219 4.72 15.18 -10.07
CA ALA A 219 3.93 15.16 -11.30
C ALA A 219 3.04 13.92 -11.40
N ILE A 220 3.57 12.76 -11.00
CA ILE A 220 2.81 11.50 -10.94
C ILE A 220 1.67 11.61 -9.92
N ILE A 221 1.95 12.11 -8.72
CA ILE A 221 0.93 12.30 -7.67
C ILE A 221 -0.17 13.20 -8.19
N HIS A 222 0.18 14.37 -8.73
CA HIS A 222 -0.79 15.32 -9.24
C HIS A 222 -1.64 14.73 -10.39
N SER A 223 -1.03 14.03 -11.34
CA SER A 223 -1.76 13.51 -12.51
C SER A 223 -2.60 12.27 -12.23
N LYS A 224 -2.16 11.39 -11.30
CA LYS A 224 -2.79 10.08 -11.06
C LYS A 224 -3.59 9.99 -9.77
N PHE A 225 -3.25 10.82 -8.78
CA PHE A 225 -3.79 10.73 -7.42
C PHE A 225 -4.41 12.04 -6.89
N SER A 226 -4.65 13.05 -7.74
CA SER A 226 -5.30 14.32 -7.33
C SER A 226 -6.62 14.10 -6.59
N TRP A 227 -7.43 13.11 -7.01
CA TRP A 227 -8.68 12.73 -6.35
C TRP A 227 -8.49 12.27 -4.89
N TYR A 228 -7.31 11.70 -4.60
CA TYR A 228 -7.00 11.14 -3.29
C TYR A 228 -6.64 12.25 -2.28
N GLU A 229 -6.12 13.35 -2.75
CA GLU A 229 -5.74 14.50 -1.91
C GLU A 229 -6.97 15.28 -1.43
N THR A 230 -8.04 15.29 -2.23
CA THR A 230 -9.29 16.01 -1.95
C THR A 230 -10.26 15.26 -1.04
N MET A 231 -10.00 14.01 -0.70
CA MET A 231 -10.77 13.17 0.23
C MET A 231 -9.97 13.02 1.57
#